data_a506ed4c6663cf268882031e257a0edd
#
_entry.id   a506ed4c6663cf268882031e257a0edd
#
_cell.length_a   1.000
_cell.length_b   1.000
_cell.length_c   1.000
_cell.angle_alpha   90.00
_cell.angle_beta   90.00
_cell.angle_gamma   90.00
#
_symmetry.space_group_name_H-M   'P 1'
#
loop_
_entity.id
_entity.type
_entity.pdbx_description
1 polymer ?
#
loop_
_entity_poly.entity_id
_entity_poly.type
_entity_poly.pdbx_seq_one_letter_code
_entity_poly.pdbx_strand_id
1 'polypeptide(L)'
;AIATPSAQSAYNAAMKADIPVIYTAVTDPVAAELADKDGKPVGEVTGTSDKLPVEEQLKMIREMLPDAKKIGIMYTTSEANSVSAIKEYKSLVKKYDFELVEKGITTTADVSLAADDLLSKVDCITNLTDNTVVASLPTILDKANEKKIPVFGSEIEQVKIGCLAAEGIDYIALGKQTGKMAAKVLKAKQKLLSRILKLSQNLDSM
;
A
#
# COMPACT_ATOMS: atom_id res chain seq x y z
N ALA A 1 -0.05 12.55 5.28
CA ALA A 1 -1.10 11.69 4.70
C ALA A 1 -0.77 10.22 4.95
N ILE A 2 -1.77 9.36 5.04
CA ILE A 2 -1.61 7.92 5.27
C ILE A 2 -2.32 7.18 4.13
N ALA A 3 -1.66 6.22 3.51
CA ALA A 3 -2.08 5.44 2.35
C ALA A 3 -2.17 6.24 1.03
N THR A 4 -2.15 5.51 -0.09
CA THR A 4 -2.04 6.10 -1.45
C THR A 4 -3.15 7.08 -1.79
N PRO A 5 -4.46 6.76 -1.64
CA PRO A 5 -5.53 7.69 -2.01
C PRO A 5 -5.50 8.99 -1.20
N SER A 6 -5.19 8.89 0.10
CA SER A 6 -5.07 10.04 1.00
C SER A 6 -3.87 10.93 0.62
N ALA A 7 -2.73 10.31 0.24
CA ALA A 7 -1.54 11.04 -0.17
C ALA A 7 -1.77 11.81 -1.49
N GLN A 8 -2.42 11.19 -2.47
CA GLN A 8 -2.82 11.83 -3.72
C GLN A 8 -3.75 13.03 -3.49
N SER A 9 -4.79 12.83 -2.67
CA SER A 9 -5.74 13.91 -2.33
C SER A 9 -5.07 15.07 -1.60
N ALA A 10 -4.20 14.76 -0.62
CA ALA A 10 -3.46 15.78 0.12
C ALA A 10 -2.50 16.57 -0.78
N TYR A 11 -1.77 15.88 -1.66
CA TYR A 11 -0.86 16.54 -2.60
C TYR A 11 -1.62 17.45 -3.57
N ASN A 12 -2.71 16.99 -4.17
CA ASN A 12 -3.53 17.79 -5.08
C ASN A 12 -4.09 19.06 -4.39
N ALA A 13 -4.52 18.94 -3.14
CA ALA A 13 -5.02 20.08 -2.36
C ALA A 13 -3.88 21.07 -1.99
N ALA A 14 -2.68 20.58 -1.76
CA ALA A 14 -1.54 21.37 -1.28
C ALA A 14 -0.74 22.05 -2.41
N MET A 15 -0.86 21.59 -3.67
CA MET A 15 -0.04 22.05 -4.80
C MET A 15 0.02 23.57 -4.98
N LYS A 16 -1.10 24.27 -4.73
CA LYS A 16 -1.21 25.74 -4.90
C LYS A 16 -0.90 26.51 -3.62
N ALA A 17 -0.69 25.82 -2.50
CA ALA A 17 -0.55 26.44 -1.18
C ALA A 17 0.88 26.42 -0.65
N ASP A 18 1.85 25.88 -1.42
CA ASP A 18 3.26 25.69 -1.01
C ASP A 18 3.39 24.96 0.34
N ILE A 19 2.50 24.00 0.58
CA ILE A 19 2.49 23.19 1.79
C ILE A 19 3.12 21.84 1.49
N PRO A 20 4.22 21.45 2.17
CA PRO A 20 4.83 20.15 1.96
C PRO A 20 3.90 19.05 2.45
N VAL A 21 3.78 18.00 1.65
CA VAL A 21 3.04 16.78 1.98
C VAL A 21 4.02 15.67 2.31
N ILE A 22 3.88 15.11 3.52
CA ILE A 22 4.63 13.92 3.92
C ILE A 22 3.64 12.77 4.05
N TYR A 23 3.89 11.73 3.28
CA TYR A 23 3.04 10.54 3.28
C TYR A 23 3.73 9.36 3.99
N THR A 24 2.93 8.43 4.46
CA THR A 24 3.35 7.10 4.89
C THR A 24 2.49 6.05 4.19
N ALA A 25 3.03 4.87 3.98
CA ALA A 25 2.33 3.76 3.37
C ALA A 25 1.76 4.08 1.97
N VAL A 26 2.62 4.55 1.07
CA VAL A 26 2.32 4.65 -0.36
C VAL A 26 3.11 3.56 -1.07
N THR A 27 2.41 2.56 -1.58
CA THR A 27 3.03 1.35 -2.14
C THR A 27 3.93 1.65 -3.33
N ASP A 28 3.42 2.46 -4.27
CA ASP A 28 4.14 2.87 -5.49
C ASP A 28 3.95 4.37 -5.71
N PRO A 29 4.91 5.20 -5.27
CA PRO A 29 4.82 6.65 -5.46
C PRO A 29 4.82 7.10 -6.92
N VAL A 30 5.42 6.31 -7.83
CA VAL A 30 5.43 6.61 -9.27
C VAL A 30 4.05 6.35 -9.87
N ALA A 31 3.46 5.20 -9.60
CA ALA A 31 2.10 4.88 -10.03
C ALA A 31 1.05 5.81 -9.39
N ALA A 32 1.34 6.35 -8.21
CA ALA A 32 0.50 7.32 -7.52
C ALA A 32 0.69 8.77 -8.00
N GLU A 33 1.59 9.02 -8.96
CA GLU A 33 1.94 10.36 -9.47
C GLU A 33 2.52 11.31 -8.39
N LEU A 34 3.12 10.76 -7.34
CA LEU A 34 3.82 11.48 -6.27
C LEU A 34 5.34 11.53 -6.47
N ALA A 35 5.83 10.74 -7.41
CA ALA A 35 7.22 10.71 -7.86
C ALA A 35 7.28 10.58 -9.39
N ASP A 36 8.38 11.06 -9.99
CA ASP A 36 8.67 10.84 -11.41
C ASP A 36 9.16 9.41 -11.67
N LYS A 37 9.40 9.08 -12.94
CA LYS A 37 9.89 7.76 -13.37
C LYS A 37 11.22 7.33 -12.74
N ASP A 38 12.01 8.28 -12.25
CA ASP A 38 13.29 8.06 -11.58
C ASP A 38 13.13 7.97 -10.05
N GLY A 39 11.89 8.02 -9.55
CA GLY A 39 11.55 7.97 -8.12
C GLY A 39 11.77 9.29 -7.37
N LYS A 40 11.99 10.41 -8.07
CA LYS A 40 12.14 11.71 -7.44
C LYS A 40 10.78 12.36 -7.19
N PRO A 41 10.61 13.05 -6.07
CA PRO A 41 9.37 13.79 -5.79
C PRO A 41 8.98 14.76 -6.90
N VAL A 42 7.69 14.79 -7.28
CA VAL A 42 7.19 15.69 -8.35
C VAL A 42 6.94 17.12 -7.87
N GLY A 43 7.16 17.41 -6.59
CA GLY A 43 6.98 18.73 -5.97
C GLY A 43 7.28 18.66 -4.48
N GLU A 44 6.58 19.47 -3.68
CA GLU A 44 6.74 19.50 -2.21
C GLU A 44 6.07 18.26 -1.56
N VAL A 45 6.38 17.05 -2.04
CA VAL A 45 5.84 15.79 -1.56
C VAL A 45 6.93 14.75 -1.35
N THR A 46 6.90 14.06 -0.24
CA THR A 46 7.83 12.94 0.06
C THR A 46 7.23 12.02 1.12
N GLY A 47 7.81 10.85 1.31
CA GLY A 47 7.31 9.92 2.32
C GLY A 47 7.98 8.57 2.31
N THR A 48 7.28 7.59 2.89
CA THR A 48 7.74 6.21 2.99
C THR A 48 6.80 5.27 2.24
N SER A 49 7.40 4.24 1.61
CA SER A 49 6.65 3.22 0.87
C SER A 49 6.43 1.98 1.73
N ASP A 50 5.26 1.36 1.54
CA ASP A 50 4.90 0.05 2.05
C ASP A 50 4.83 -1.00 0.92
N LYS A 51 5.76 -0.90 -0.03
CA LYS A 51 5.84 -1.88 -1.13
C LYS A 51 5.89 -3.30 -0.58
N LEU A 52 4.99 -4.16 -1.06
CA LEU A 52 4.89 -5.55 -0.62
C LEU A 52 6.09 -6.38 -1.10
N PRO A 53 6.59 -7.29 -0.27
CA PRO A 53 7.59 -8.28 -0.65
C PRO A 53 6.92 -9.44 -1.40
N VAL A 54 6.45 -9.18 -2.62
CA VAL A 54 5.62 -10.14 -3.39
C VAL A 54 6.33 -11.47 -3.63
N GLU A 55 7.64 -11.43 -3.87
CA GLU A 55 8.41 -12.66 -4.09
C GLU A 55 8.47 -13.53 -2.83
N GLU A 56 8.67 -12.92 -1.67
CA GLU A 56 8.68 -13.59 -0.37
C GLU A 56 7.29 -14.13 -0.01
N GLN A 57 6.23 -13.39 -0.32
CA GLN A 57 4.85 -13.88 -0.15
C GLN A 57 4.59 -15.12 -1.01
N LEU A 58 5.01 -15.13 -2.27
CA LEU A 58 4.86 -16.29 -3.16
C LEU A 58 5.66 -17.50 -2.68
N LYS A 59 6.87 -17.29 -2.15
CA LYS A 59 7.69 -18.35 -1.52
C LYS A 59 6.98 -18.94 -0.31
N MET A 60 6.52 -18.11 0.61
CA MET A 60 5.80 -18.51 1.81
C MET A 60 4.55 -19.34 1.44
N ILE A 61 3.74 -18.87 0.48
CA ILE A 61 2.55 -19.59 0.03
C ILE A 61 2.94 -20.96 -0.56
N ARG A 62 3.99 -21.03 -1.37
CA ARG A 62 4.46 -22.30 -1.97
C ARG A 62 4.96 -23.27 -0.92
N GLU A 63 5.68 -22.81 0.10
CA GLU A 63 6.17 -23.66 1.20
C GLU A 63 5.01 -24.21 2.04
N MET A 64 4.01 -23.40 2.33
CA MET A 64 2.85 -23.79 3.14
C MET A 64 1.83 -24.64 2.37
N LEU A 65 1.70 -24.41 1.06
CA LEU A 65 0.72 -25.07 0.17
C LEU A 65 1.44 -25.64 -1.08
N PRO A 66 2.20 -26.74 -0.93
CA PRO A 66 3.01 -27.28 -2.02
C PRO A 66 2.21 -27.74 -3.25
N ASP A 67 0.97 -28.14 -3.05
CA ASP A 67 0.09 -28.65 -4.12
C ASP A 67 -0.83 -27.58 -4.74
N ALA A 68 -0.90 -26.39 -4.16
CA ALA A 68 -1.76 -25.30 -4.67
C ALA A 68 -1.30 -24.84 -6.07
N LYS A 69 -2.27 -24.56 -6.94
CA LYS A 69 -2.04 -24.13 -8.32
C LYS A 69 -2.55 -22.70 -8.59
N LYS A 70 -3.65 -22.32 -7.94
CA LYS A 70 -4.34 -21.06 -8.22
C LYS A 70 -4.37 -20.18 -7.00
N ILE A 71 -3.80 -18.99 -7.13
CA ILE A 71 -3.85 -17.93 -6.11
C ILE A 71 -4.86 -16.89 -6.53
N GLY A 72 -5.82 -16.59 -5.63
CA GLY A 72 -6.78 -15.53 -5.80
C GLY A 72 -6.29 -14.20 -5.23
N ILE A 73 -6.54 -13.12 -5.94
CA ILE A 73 -6.38 -11.76 -5.42
C ILE A 73 -7.63 -10.94 -5.74
N MET A 74 -8.23 -10.37 -4.70
CA MET A 74 -9.27 -9.35 -4.83
C MET A 74 -8.61 -7.98 -4.70
N TYR A 75 -9.02 -7.01 -5.54
CA TYR A 75 -8.44 -5.67 -5.49
C TYR A 75 -9.40 -4.60 -5.97
N THR A 76 -9.23 -3.38 -5.49
CA THR A 76 -9.98 -2.21 -5.92
C THR A 76 -9.37 -1.63 -7.18
N THR A 77 -10.14 -1.57 -8.26
CA THR A 77 -9.63 -1.20 -9.59
C THR A 77 -9.19 0.26 -9.70
N SER A 78 -9.65 1.14 -8.81
CA SER A 78 -9.28 2.55 -8.74
C SER A 78 -8.11 2.85 -7.80
N GLU A 79 -7.61 1.86 -7.02
CA GLU A 79 -6.46 2.05 -6.14
C GLU A 79 -5.14 1.78 -6.88
N ALA A 80 -4.33 2.82 -7.08
CA ALA A 80 -3.05 2.73 -7.79
C ALA A 80 -2.06 1.75 -7.13
N ASN A 81 -2.04 1.69 -5.78
CA ASN A 81 -1.27 0.71 -5.02
C ASN A 81 -1.62 -0.72 -5.40
N SER A 82 -2.91 -1.04 -5.46
CA SER A 82 -3.41 -2.38 -5.78
C SER A 82 -3.10 -2.76 -7.23
N VAL A 83 -3.34 -1.84 -8.17
CA VAL A 83 -3.02 -2.05 -9.59
C VAL A 83 -1.52 -2.29 -9.80
N SER A 84 -0.64 -1.55 -9.09
CA SER A 84 0.81 -1.74 -9.14
C SER A 84 1.22 -3.11 -8.59
N ALA A 85 0.69 -3.50 -7.41
CA ALA A 85 0.97 -4.81 -6.81
C ALA A 85 0.53 -5.98 -7.71
N ILE A 86 -0.66 -5.90 -8.34
CA ILE A 86 -1.13 -6.92 -9.30
C ILE A 86 -0.15 -7.10 -10.46
N LYS A 87 0.43 -6.03 -10.99
CA LYS A 87 1.44 -6.12 -12.06
C LYS A 87 2.68 -6.89 -11.60
N GLU A 88 3.12 -6.67 -10.37
CA GLU A 88 4.25 -7.39 -9.79
C GLU A 88 3.92 -8.88 -9.59
N TYR A 89 2.75 -9.21 -9.04
CA TYR A 89 2.28 -10.60 -8.94
C TYR A 89 2.26 -11.29 -10.31
N LYS A 90 1.71 -10.66 -11.35
CA LYS A 90 1.69 -11.20 -12.72
C LYS A 90 3.06 -11.51 -13.27
N SER A 91 4.07 -10.72 -12.92
CA SER A 91 5.44 -10.93 -13.40
C SER A 91 6.15 -12.10 -12.71
N LEU A 92 5.76 -12.42 -11.46
CA LEU A 92 6.47 -13.38 -10.60
C LEU A 92 5.74 -14.69 -10.40
N VAL A 93 4.40 -14.71 -10.48
CA VAL A 93 3.56 -15.84 -10.09
C VAL A 93 3.93 -17.15 -10.80
N LYS A 94 4.28 -17.09 -12.08
CA LYS A 94 4.70 -18.26 -12.87
C LYS A 94 6.03 -18.86 -12.43
N LYS A 95 6.93 -18.05 -11.87
CA LYS A 95 8.21 -18.54 -11.31
C LYS A 95 8.00 -19.50 -10.15
N TYR A 96 6.87 -19.41 -9.49
CA TYR A 96 6.47 -20.23 -8.36
C TYR A 96 5.37 -21.25 -8.71
N ASP A 97 5.18 -21.56 -10.00
CA ASP A 97 4.22 -22.53 -10.52
C ASP A 97 2.75 -22.23 -10.09
N PHE A 98 2.40 -20.96 -10.02
CA PHE A 98 1.03 -20.53 -9.75
C PHE A 98 0.36 -19.88 -10.96
N GLU A 99 -0.94 -20.03 -11.03
CA GLU A 99 -1.84 -19.22 -11.84
C GLU A 99 -2.49 -18.15 -10.95
N LEU A 100 -2.51 -16.90 -11.42
CA LEU A 100 -3.16 -15.80 -10.74
C LEU A 100 -4.60 -15.65 -11.23
N VAL A 101 -5.56 -15.67 -10.30
CA VAL A 101 -6.96 -15.37 -10.55
C VAL A 101 -7.31 -14.04 -9.89
N GLU A 102 -7.58 -13.05 -10.71
CA GLU A 102 -7.87 -11.69 -10.25
C GLU A 102 -9.37 -11.43 -10.16
N LYS A 103 -9.77 -10.68 -9.13
CA LYS A 103 -11.14 -10.18 -9.01
C LYS A 103 -11.13 -8.70 -8.67
N GLY A 104 -11.39 -7.85 -9.67
CA GLY A 104 -11.57 -6.42 -9.47
C GLY A 104 -12.91 -6.08 -8.84
N ILE A 105 -12.90 -5.15 -7.89
CA ILE A 105 -14.08 -4.55 -7.26
C ILE A 105 -14.01 -3.02 -7.36
N THR A 106 -15.12 -2.34 -7.12
CA THR A 106 -15.19 -0.87 -7.08
C THR A 106 -15.54 -0.35 -5.70
N THR A 107 -16.33 -1.09 -4.95
CA THR A 107 -16.81 -0.70 -3.61
C THR A 107 -16.84 -1.89 -2.66
N THR A 108 -17.01 -1.59 -1.36
CA THR A 108 -17.21 -2.64 -0.33
C THR A 108 -18.47 -3.47 -0.56
N ALA A 109 -19.49 -2.94 -1.23
CA ALA A 109 -20.70 -3.67 -1.56
C ALA A 109 -20.46 -4.85 -2.52
N ASP A 110 -19.42 -4.78 -3.34
CA ASP A 110 -19.07 -5.81 -4.32
C ASP A 110 -18.38 -7.02 -3.65
N VAL A 111 -17.79 -6.83 -2.45
CA VAL A 111 -16.87 -7.80 -1.83
C VAL A 111 -17.50 -9.15 -1.60
N SER A 112 -18.73 -9.20 -1.06
CA SER A 112 -19.38 -10.46 -0.72
C SER A 112 -19.55 -11.37 -1.94
N LEU A 113 -20.09 -10.83 -3.04
CA LEU A 113 -20.29 -11.58 -4.28
C LEU A 113 -18.96 -11.92 -4.98
N ALA A 114 -18.03 -10.97 -4.96
CA ALA A 114 -16.69 -11.16 -5.52
C ALA A 114 -15.90 -12.26 -4.78
N ALA A 115 -16.06 -12.35 -3.46
CA ALA A 115 -15.45 -13.41 -2.64
C ALA A 115 -16.02 -14.78 -3.00
N ASP A 116 -17.34 -14.92 -3.13
CA ASP A 116 -17.97 -16.19 -3.53
C ASP A 116 -17.48 -16.67 -4.89
N ASP A 117 -17.41 -15.77 -5.86
CA ASP A 117 -16.91 -16.06 -7.20
C ASP A 117 -15.42 -16.46 -7.18
N LEU A 118 -14.58 -15.70 -6.48
CA LEU A 118 -13.13 -15.95 -6.41
C LEU A 118 -12.84 -17.28 -5.69
N LEU A 119 -13.45 -17.51 -4.52
CA LEU A 119 -13.28 -18.71 -3.70
C LEU A 119 -13.77 -20.00 -4.38
N SER A 120 -14.56 -19.91 -5.45
CA SER A 120 -14.97 -21.08 -6.24
C SER A 120 -13.89 -21.54 -7.25
N LYS A 121 -12.82 -20.77 -7.43
CA LYS A 121 -11.85 -20.92 -8.53
C LYS A 121 -10.42 -21.10 -8.08
N VAL A 122 -10.12 -20.93 -6.79
CA VAL A 122 -8.75 -20.81 -6.29
C VAL A 122 -8.46 -21.78 -5.14
N ASP A 123 -7.19 -22.06 -4.92
CA ASP A 123 -6.71 -22.92 -3.83
C ASP A 123 -6.41 -22.11 -2.57
N CYS A 124 -6.08 -20.83 -2.74
CA CYS A 124 -5.88 -19.88 -1.65
C CYS A 124 -6.13 -18.44 -2.13
N ILE A 125 -6.32 -17.53 -1.17
CA ILE A 125 -6.31 -16.07 -1.43
C ILE A 125 -5.07 -15.46 -0.80
N THR A 126 -4.48 -14.45 -1.46
CA THR A 126 -3.51 -13.55 -0.86
C THR A 126 -4.01 -12.11 -0.94
N ASN A 127 -3.86 -11.35 0.15
CA ASN A 127 -4.28 -9.97 0.23
C ASN A 127 -3.17 -9.00 -0.14
N LEU A 128 -3.58 -7.89 -0.72
CA LEU A 128 -2.75 -6.71 -0.93
C LEU A 128 -2.94 -5.71 0.23
N THR A 129 -2.22 -4.58 0.16
CA THR A 129 -2.47 -3.38 0.96
C THR A 129 -3.60 -2.54 0.34
N ASP A 130 -4.71 -3.19 -0.02
CA ASP A 130 -5.91 -2.59 -0.61
C ASP A 130 -6.85 -2.10 0.49
N ASN A 131 -7.13 -0.79 0.52
CA ASN A 131 -7.88 -0.21 1.63
C ASN A 131 -9.33 -0.72 1.70
N THR A 132 -9.97 -0.93 0.56
CA THR A 132 -11.37 -1.41 0.48
C THR A 132 -11.47 -2.88 0.85
N VAL A 133 -10.55 -3.71 0.34
CA VAL A 133 -10.51 -5.15 0.61
C VAL A 133 -10.18 -5.41 2.07
N VAL A 134 -9.17 -4.73 2.62
CA VAL A 134 -8.77 -4.87 4.04
C VAL A 134 -9.90 -4.45 4.98
N ALA A 135 -10.63 -3.37 4.69
CA ALA A 135 -11.79 -2.96 5.46
C ALA A 135 -12.91 -4.02 5.48
N SER A 136 -12.95 -4.89 4.47
CA SER A 136 -13.95 -5.95 4.32
C SER A 136 -13.39 -7.35 4.61
N LEU A 137 -12.17 -7.44 5.11
CA LEU A 137 -11.48 -8.73 5.31
C LEU A 137 -12.24 -9.72 6.19
N PRO A 138 -12.94 -9.34 7.28
CA PRO A 138 -13.77 -10.29 8.04
C PRO A 138 -14.78 -11.03 7.17
N THR A 139 -15.47 -10.35 6.26
CA THR A 139 -16.44 -10.98 5.33
C THR A 139 -15.76 -12.01 4.40
N ILE A 140 -14.54 -11.69 3.93
CA ILE A 140 -13.78 -12.61 3.08
C ILE A 140 -13.34 -13.84 3.87
N LEU A 141 -12.87 -13.65 5.10
CA LEU A 141 -12.42 -14.71 5.99
C LEU A 141 -13.56 -15.66 6.37
N ASP A 142 -14.76 -15.15 6.69
CA ASP A 142 -15.92 -15.97 7.00
C ASP A 142 -16.23 -16.92 5.84
N LYS A 143 -16.33 -16.39 4.62
CA LYS A 143 -16.61 -17.18 3.42
C LYS A 143 -15.48 -18.17 3.06
N ALA A 144 -14.24 -17.76 3.26
CA ALA A 144 -13.07 -18.61 3.01
C ALA A 144 -13.01 -19.78 4.01
N ASN A 145 -13.33 -19.53 5.28
CA ASN A 145 -13.40 -20.54 6.34
C ASN A 145 -14.50 -21.58 6.06
N GLU A 146 -15.67 -21.14 5.62
CA GLU A 146 -16.76 -22.07 5.22
C GLU A 146 -16.32 -23.02 4.11
N LYS A 147 -15.50 -22.53 3.17
CA LYS A 147 -14.97 -23.31 2.05
C LYS A 147 -13.64 -23.98 2.35
N LYS A 148 -13.05 -23.75 3.53
CA LYS A 148 -11.73 -24.26 3.95
C LYS A 148 -10.60 -23.82 3.00
N ILE A 149 -10.69 -22.61 2.46
CA ILE A 149 -9.69 -22.00 1.59
C ILE A 149 -8.85 -21.06 2.43
N PRO A 150 -7.51 -21.27 2.53
CA PRO A 150 -6.64 -20.41 3.32
C PRO A 150 -6.51 -19.02 2.70
N VAL A 151 -6.46 -18.01 3.58
CA VAL A 151 -6.22 -16.61 3.22
C VAL A 151 -4.89 -16.16 3.80
N PHE A 152 -4.00 -15.64 2.97
CA PHE A 152 -2.73 -15.05 3.38
C PHE A 152 -2.85 -13.53 3.46
N GLY A 153 -2.28 -12.95 4.50
CA GLY A 153 -2.27 -11.51 4.73
C GLY A 153 -1.05 -10.82 4.14
N SER A 154 -1.12 -9.51 4.11
CA SER A 154 0.00 -8.61 3.73
C SER A 154 0.64 -7.93 4.94
N GLU A 155 0.15 -8.19 6.15
CA GLU A 155 0.72 -7.66 7.40
C GLU A 155 0.15 -8.41 8.63
N ILE A 156 0.77 -8.18 9.82
CA ILE A 156 0.53 -8.99 11.03
C ILE A 156 -0.89 -8.84 11.60
N GLU A 157 -1.53 -7.69 11.47
CA GLU A 157 -2.88 -7.49 12.01
C GLU A 157 -3.91 -8.34 11.26
N GLN A 158 -3.69 -8.60 9.95
CA GLN A 158 -4.53 -9.50 9.18
C GLN A 158 -4.43 -10.96 9.69
N VAL A 159 -3.25 -11.37 10.16
CA VAL A 159 -3.08 -12.69 10.80
C VAL A 159 -3.85 -12.75 12.12
N LYS A 160 -3.82 -11.69 12.93
CA LYS A 160 -4.56 -11.63 14.21
C LYS A 160 -6.07 -11.77 14.05
N ILE A 161 -6.61 -11.35 12.91
CA ILE A 161 -8.05 -11.44 12.62
C ILE A 161 -8.44 -12.67 11.81
N GLY A 162 -7.48 -13.56 11.45
CA GLY A 162 -7.80 -14.87 10.89
C GLY A 162 -7.09 -15.27 9.60
N CYS A 163 -6.21 -14.46 9.04
CA CYS A 163 -5.34 -14.93 7.95
C CYS A 163 -4.38 -16.02 8.47
N LEU A 164 -4.06 -16.99 7.61
CA LEU A 164 -3.22 -18.13 7.96
C LEU A 164 -1.79 -17.71 8.29
N ALA A 165 -1.22 -16.86 7.49
CA ALA A 165 0.12 -16.27 7.66
C ALA A 165 0.21 -14.96 6.88
N ALA A 166 1.25 -14.18 7.11
CA ALA A 166 1.54 -12.97 6.36
C ALA A 166 3.05 -12.79 6.20
N GLU A 167 3.45 -12.29 5.04
CA GLU A 167 4.75 -11.71 4.78
C GLU A 167 4.52 -10.25 4.33
N GLY A 168 5.05 -9.27 5.06
CA GLY A 168 4.68 -7.90 4.77
C GLY A 168 5.39 -6.86 5.64
N ILE A 169 4.72 -5.78 5.90
CA ILE A 169 5.29 -4.53 6.41
C ILE A 169 5.07 -4.38 7.93
N ASP A 170 6.13 -3.94 8.62
CA ASP A 170 6.02 -3.42 10.00
C ASP A 170 5.59 -1.93 9.95
N TYR A 171 4.30 -1.70 10.07
CA TYR A 171 3.72 -0.35 10.04
C TYR A 171 4.12 0.52 11.24
N ILE A 172 4.52 -0.06 12.38
CA ILE A 172 5.03 0.69 13.53
C ILE A 172 6.41 1.27 13.19
N ALA A 173 7.29 0.45 12.63
CA ALA A 173 8.61 0.91 12.19
C ALA A 173 8.49 1.94 11.06
N LEU A 174 7.59 1.70 10.08
CA LEU A 174 7.33 2.61 8.97
C LEU A 174 6.83 3.98 9.47
N GLY A 175 5.87 4.00 10.41
CA GLY A 175 5.35 5.22 11.02
C GLY A 175 6.43 6.01 11.77
N LYS A 176 7.31 5.32 12.52
CA LYS A 176 8.46 5.96 13.18
C LYS A 176 9.43 6.58 12.16
N GLN A 177 9.69 5.90 11.04
CA GLN A 177 10.53 6.42 9.96
C GLN A 177 9.93 7.68 9.33
N THR A 178 8.64 7.66 9.03
CA THR A 178 7.91 8.82 8.48
C THR A 178 7.90 9.99 9.44
N GLY A 179 7.67 9.76 10.72
CA GLY A 179 7.72 10.80 11.76
C GLY A 179 9.10 11.48 11.86
N LYS A 180 10.19 10.70 11.77
CA LYS A 180 11.54 11.26 11.71
C LYS A 180 11.77 12.10 10.44
N MET A 181 11.22 11.68 9.30
CA MET A 181 11.28 12.42 8.05
C MET A 181 10.52 13.75 8.17
N ALA A 182 9.29 13.73 8.71
CA ALA A 182 8.50 14.92 8.97
C ALA A 182 9.23 15.94 9.85
N ALA A 183 9.84 15.47 10.93
CA ALA A 183 10.63 16.33 11.81
C ALA A 183 11.82 16.99 11.11
N LYS A 184 12.49 16.30 10.16
CA LYS A 184 13.57 16.88 9.36
C LYS A 184 13.08 17.98 8.43
N VAL A 185 11.95 17.78 7.75
CA VAL A 185 11.34 18.77 6.85
C VAL A 185 10.94 20.03 7.61
N LEU A 186 10.27 19.87 8.76
CA LEU A 186 9.87 21.00 9.61
C LEU A 186 11.08 21.81 10.11
N LYS A 187 12.14 21.15 10.56
CA LYS A 187 13.39 21.82 11.00
C LYS A 187 14.07 22.58 9.86
N ALA A 188 14.06 22.02 8.63
CA ALA A 188 14.64 22.68 7.47
C ALA A 188 13.86 23.96 7.09
N LYS A 189 12.52 23.89 7.03
CA LYS A 189 11.65 25.07 6.79
C LYS A 189 11.83 26.15 7.87
N GLN A 190 11.87 25.79 9.13
CA GLN A 190 12.08 26.74 10.23
C GLN A 190 13.44 27.44 10.13
N LYS A 191 14.50 26.72 9.73
CA LYS A 191 15.82 27.27 9.52
C LYS A 191 15.89 28.24 8.34
N LEU A 192 15.13 27.95 7.27
CA LEU A 192 15.01 28.83 6.11
C LEU A 192 14.29 30.12 6.47
N LEU A 193 13.13 30.03 7.13
CA LEU A 193 12.35 31.18 7.59
C LEU A 193 13.17 32.10 8.51
N SER A 194 13.92 31.55 9.47
CA SER A 194 14.76 32.34 10.35
C SER A 194 15.91 33.05 9.63
N ARG A 195 16.43 32.48 8.54
CA ARG A 195 17.43 33.14 7.68
C ARG A 195 16.85 34.29 6.88
N ILE A 196 15.65 34.08 6.29
CA ILE A 196 14.95 35.14 5.52
C ILE A 196 14.60 36.31 6.42
N LEU A 197 14.09 36.10 7.64
CA LEU A 197 13.79 37.14 8.62
C LEU A 197 15.05 37.94 9.03
N LYS A 198 16.16 37.27 9.23
CA LYS A 198 17.45 37.97 9.54
C LYS A 198 17.96 38.82 8.39
N LEU A 199 17.78 38.35 7.15
CA LEU A 199 18.19 39.12 5.96
C LEU A 199 17.29 40.35 5.76
N SER A 200 15.96 40.25 5.97
CA SER A 200 15.07 41.41 5.89
C SER A 200 15.38 42.48 6.94
N GLN A 201 15.62 42.07 8.19
CA GLN A 201 15.99 42.99 9.27
C GLN A 201 17.33 43.76 9.01
N ASN A 202 18.29 43.12 8.33
CA ASN A 202 19.52 43.76 7.96
C ASN A 202 19.36 44.74 6.78
N LEU A 203 18.37 44.54 5.90
CA LEU A 203 18.06 45.45 4.79
C LEU A 203 17.33 46.72 5.27
N ASP A 204 16.49 46.60 6.30
CA ASP A 204 15.75 47.73 6.89
C ASP A 204 16.64 48.60 7.79
N SER A 205 17.88 48.18 8.08
CA SER A 205 18.84 48.88 8.91
C SER A 205 19.96 49.59 8.11
N MET A 206 19.90 49.55 6.78
CA MET A 206 20.77 50.27 5.85
C MET A 206 20.05 51.45 5.21
#